data_d139b318f8515bf7944f033ccd140da4
#
_entry.id   d139b318f8515bf7944f033ccd140da4
#
_cell.length_a   1.000
_cell.length_b   1.000
_cell.length_c   1.000
_cell.angle_alpha   90.00
_cell.angle_beta   90.00
_cell.angle_gamma   90.00
#
_symmetry.space_group_name_H-M   'P 1'
#
loop_
_entity.id
_entity.type
_entity.pdbx_description
1 polymer ?
#
loop_
_entity_poly.entity_id
_entity_poly.type
_entity_poly.pdbx_seq_one_letter_code
_entity_poly.pdbx_strand_id
1 'polypeptide(L)'
;MRILERVHRDVPEAVGLAITLHDRSRNPEMTVVASRGFGGEIVAAQLAGLGGPVVDAVTYQVPVLSLDLWSDDRWPSLTSEAMVARAPEHANAWRQVGGSVAVPGVWEADGTVVLSCTLDRPATAATVNTLVGYEQLVAAAMLTTEAQDGTAVADMMAVLQSRGAIEQAKGAIMGCLGCDAETAWATLRRASHESNVKLRTLAVALMEHISGSPAEQPAVGTPIVPDAAARQAARLLWAVLTHGSRPVSTGH
;
A
#
# COMPACT_ATOMS: atom_id res chain seq x y z
N MET A 1 13.89 -2.67 -14.15
CA MET A 1 14.99 -1.67 -13.93
C MET A 1 14.66 -0.27 -14.43
N ARG A 2 14.05 -0.08 -15.60
CA ARG A 2 13.72 1.28 -16.14
C ARG A 2 12.86 2.16 -15.22
N ILE A 3 11.99 1.56 -14.38
CA ILE A 3 11.13 2.33 -13.45
C ILE A 3 11.95 2.99 -12.35
N LEU A 4 12.86 2.28 -11.69
CA LEU A 4 13.70 2.86 -10.63
C LEU A 4 14.62 3.98 -11.14
N GLU A 5 15.07 3.90 -12.40
CA GLU A 5 15.82 4.98 -13.05
C GLU A 5 14.96 6.24 -13.26
N ARG A 6 13.69 6.03 -13.56
CA ARG A 6 12.73 7.13 -13.74
C ARG A 6 12.38 7.78 -12.41
N VAL A 7 12.10 6.96 -11.39
CA VAL A 7 11.88 7.46 -10.01
C VAL A 7 13.08 8.28 -9.54
N HIS A 8 14.31 7.77 -9.73
CA HIS A 8 15.54 8.49 -9.33
C HIS A 8 15.72 9.82 -10.07
N ARG A 9 15.26 9.93 -11.32
CA ARG A 9 15.31 11.19 -12.07
C ARG A 9 14.35 12.23 -11.50
N ASP A 10 13.16 11.79 -11.07
CA ASP A 10 12.11 12.67 -10.57
C ASP A 10 12.24 12.92 -9.05
N VAL A 11 13.04 12.10 -8.36
CA VAL A 11 13.43 12.23 -6.94
C VAL A 11 14.96 12.18 -6.88
N PRO A 12 15.66 13.23 -7.26
CA PRO A 12 17.13 13.23 -7.36
C PRO A 12 17.83 13.09 -6.00
N GLU A 13 17.15 13.41 -4.89
CA GLU A 13 17.59 13.20 -3.51
C GLU A 13 17.54 11.73 -3.06
N ALA A 14 17.05 10.81 -3.90
CA ALA A 14 17.02 9.40 -3.57
C ALA A 14 18.41 8.78 -3.58
N VAL A 15 18.89 8.34 -2.44
CA VAL A 15 20.14 7.59 -2.28
C VAL A 15 19.92 6.08 -2.34
N GLY A 16 18.69 5.64 -2.13
CA GLY A 16 18.28 4.26 -2.22
C GLY A 16 16.84 4.10 -2.69
N LEU A 17 16.62 3.18 -3.63
CA LEU A 17 15.30 2.81 -4.12
C LEU A 17 15.17 1.30 -4.09
N ALA A 18 14.01 0.77 -3.71
CA ALA A 18 13.74 -0.65 -3.83
C ALA A 18 12.27 -0.92 -4.17
N ILE A 19 12.06 -2.03 -4.87
CA ILE A 19 10.76 -2.66 -5.05
C ILE A 19 10.78 -3.97 -4.28
N THR A 20 9.87 -4.11 -3.34
CA THR A 20 9.74 -5.29 -2.49
C THR A 20 8.39 -5.94 -2.74
N LEU A 21 8.37 -7.25 -2.81
CA LEU A 21 7.18 -8.05 -2.97
C LEU A 21 6.91 -8.86 -1.71
N HIS A 22 5.68 -8.86 -1.26
CA HIS A 22 5.17 -9.73 -0.22
C HIS A 22 3.97 -10.50 -0.77
N ASP A 23 4.13 -11.80 -0.93
CA ASP A 23 3.09 -12.71 -1.39
C ASP A 23 2.79 -13.72 -0.29
N ARG A 24 1.66 -13.54 0.40
CA ARG A 24 1.24 -14.43 1.49
C ARG A 24 0.88 -15.83 1.03
N SER A 25 0.53 -15.99 -0.24
CA SER A 25 0.05 -17.28 -0.77
C SER A 25 1.18 -18.17 -1.28
N ARG A 26 2.22 -17.58 -1.88
CA ARG A 26 3.34 -18.31 -2.50
C ARG A 26 4.58 -18.33 -1.63
N ASN A 27 4.92 -17.20 -1.02
CA ASN A 27 6.05 -17.05 -0.13
C ASN A 27 5.72 -16.01 0.96
N PRO A 28 5.55 -16.41 2.23
CA PRO A 28 5.26 -15.47 3.31
C PRO A 28 6.41 -14.49 3.58
N GLU A 29 7.60 -14.73 3.05
CA GLU A 29 8.74 -13.84 3.18
C GLU A 29 8.66 -12.69 2.16
N MET A 30 9.03 -11.50 2.60
CA MET A 30 9.18 -10.36 1.70
C MET A 30 10.47 -10.50 0.89
N THR A 31 10.40 -10.24 -0.41
CA THR A 31 11.51 -10.34 -1.34
C THR A 31 11.80 -9.02 -2.02
N VAL A 32 13.08 -8.61 -2.06
CA VAL A 32 13.50 -7.46 -2.87
C VAL A 32 13.58 -7.90 -4.34
N VAL A 33 12.70 -7.35 -5.17
CA VAL A 33 12.61 -7.68 -6.60
C VAL A 33 13.57 -6.86 -7.44
N ALA A 34 13.74 -5.58 -7.06
CA ALA A 34 14.68 -4.69 -7.72
C ALA A 34 15.15 -3.62 -6.74
N SER A 35 16.39 -3.18 -6.89
CA SER A 35 16.94 -2.08 -6.08
C SER A 35 17.90 -1.22 -6.89
N ARG A 36 18.13 0.00 -6.38
CA ARG A 36 19.10 0.96 -6.87
C ARG A 36 19.72 1.71 -5.69
N GLY A 37 21.01 2.05 -5.79
CA GLY A 37 21.74 2.64 -4.67
C GLY A 37 21.69 1.73 -3.45
N PHE A 38 21.51 2.28 -2.27
CA PHE A 38 21.47 1.53 -1.00
C PHE A 38 20.09 0.96 -0.64
N GLY A 39 19.13 1.03 -1.55
CA GLY A 39 17.76 0.59 -1.27
C GLY A 39 17.66 -0.88 -0.89
N GLY A 40 18.43 -1.74 -1.56
CA GLY A 40 18.42 -3.18 -1.27
C GLY A 40 18.93 -3.52 0.13
N GLU A 41 20.04 -2.92 0.54
CA GLU A 41 20.66 -3.15 1.84
C GLU A 41 19.78 -2.63 2.99
N ILE A 42 19.19 -1.46 2.84
CA ILE A 42 18.29 -0.89 3.84
C ILE A 42 17.04 -1.75 4.00
N VAL A 43 16.44 -2.19 2.89
CA VAL A 43 15.28 -3.09 2.95
C VAL A 43 15.66 -4.42 3.56
N ALA A 44 16.79 -5.01 3.17
CA ALA A 44 17.26 -6.28 3.73
C ALA A 44 17.47 -6.18 5.26
N ALA A 45 17.96 -5.05 5.76
CA ALA A 45 18.10 -4.81 7.19
C ALA A 45 16.75 -4.74 7.91
N GLN A 46 15.77 -4.06 7.33
CA GLN A 46 14.40 -4.00 7.85
C GLN A 46 13.77 -5.40 7.94
N LEU A 47 13.90 -6.18 6.87
CA LEU A 47 13.37 -7.55 6.80
C LEU A 47 14.09 -8.52 7.75
N ALA A 48 15.35 -8.26 8.08
CA ALA A 48 16.11 -9.02 9.05
C ALA A 48 15.80 -8.67 10.52
N GLY A 49 14.69 -7.98 10.78
CA GLY A 49 14.16 -7.75 12.13
C GLY A 49 14.48 -6.38 12.73
N LEU A 50 15.12 -5.46 12.00
CA LEU A 50 15.32 -4.10 12.51
C LEU A 50 14.04 -3.26 12.47
N GLY A 51 13.00 -3.74 11.77
CA GLY A 51 11.79 -2.94 11.49
C GLY A 51 12.07 -1.84 10.48
N GLY A 52 11.05 -1.04 10.17
CA GLY A 52 11.23 0.09 9.26
C GLY A 52 10.03 0.36 8.36
N PRO A 53 10.13 1.42 7.53
CA PRO A 53 9.02 1.88 6.70
C PRO A 53 8.42 0.82 5.78
N VAL A 54 9.24 -0.07 5.21
CA VAL A 54 8.77 -1.12 4.30
C VAL A 54 7.94 -2.17 5.04
N VAL A 55 8.39 -2.60 6.21
CA VAL A 55 7.68 -3.57 7.06
C VAL A 55 6.34 -2.99 7.49
N ASP A 56 6.32 -1.74 7.95
CA ASP A 56 5.11 -1.06 8.36
C ASP A 56 4.15 -0.81 7.19
N ALA A 57 4.67 -0.45 6.02
CA ALA A 57 3.86 -0.26 4.83
C ALA A 57 3.12 -1.55 4.41
N VAL A 58 3.78 -2.71 4.50
CA VAL A 58 3.14 -4.01 4.28
C VAL A 58 2.13 -4.34 5.38
N THR A 59 2.51 -4.10 6.64
CA THR A 59 1.68 -4.44 7.80
C THR A 59 0.41 -3.62 7.84
N TYR A 60 0.53 -2.31 7.67
CA TYR A 60 -0.59 -1.37 7.81
C TYR A 60 -1.27 -1.00 6.49
N GLN A 61 -0.71 -1.40 5.36
CA GLN A 61 -1.23 -1.12 4.01
C GLN A 61 -1.44 0.39 3.76
N VAL A 62 -0.50 1.22 4.22
CA VAL A 62 -0.48 2.67 4.05
C VAL A 62 0.91 3.15 3.66
N PRO A 63 0.99 4.30 2.97
CA PRO A 63 2.26 5.01 2.83
C PRO A 63 2.85 5.33 4.21
N VAL A 64 4.11 5.01 4.38
CA VAL A 64 4.88 5.26 5.60
C VAL A 64 5.99 6.23 5.28
N LEU A 65 6.04 7.30 6.05
CA LEU A 65 7.00 8.39 5.92
C LEU A 65 7.85 8.47 7.19
N SER A 66 9.15 8.65 7.03
CA SER A 66 10.08 9.04 8.09
C SER A 66 10.83 10.30 7.68
N LEU A 67 10.92 11.27 8.58
CA LEU A 67 11.68 12.51 8.35
C LEU A 67 13.17 12.33 8.64
N ASP A 68 13.48 11.44 9.58
CA ASP A 68 14.83 11.00 9.93
C ASP A 68 14.79 9.50 10.23
N LEU A 69 15.30 8.71 9.32
CA LEU A 69 15.19 7.25 9.37
C LEU A 69 15.94 6.66 10.58
N TRP A 70 17.06 7.29 10.98
CA TRP A 70 17.90 6.76 12.06
C TRP A 70 17.45 7.17 13.47
N SER A 71 16.59 8.17 13.57
CA SER A 71 16.09 8.73 14.83
C SER A 71 14.58 8.52 14.99
N ASP A 72 13.97 7.63 14.20
CA ASP A 72 12.54 7.39 14.24
C ASP A 72 12.20 6.39 15.35
N ASP A 73 11.51 6.86 16.40
CA ASP A 73 11.16 6.08 17.59
C ASP A 73 10.30 4.84 17.29
N ARG A 74 9.66 4.78 16.11
CA ARG A 74 8.92 3.60 15.68
C ARG A 74 9.82 2.39 15.45
N TRP A 75 11.09 2.62 15.11
CA TRP A 75 12.06 1.57 14.77
C TRP A 75 13.40 1.78 15.49
N PRO A 76 13.45 1.65 16.81
CA PRO A 76 14.63 2.00 17.61
C PRO A 76 15.85 1.10 17.32
N SER A 77 15.64 -0.04 16.64
CA SER A 77 16.72 -0.94 16.21
C SER A 77 17.29 -0.59 14.83
N LEU A 78 16.61 0.25 14.04
CA LEU A 78 17.05 0.65 12.71
C LEU A 78 17.88 1.94 12.83
N THR A 79 19.16 1.80 13.12
CA THR A 79 20.08 2.93 13.34
C THR A 79 21.24 2.92 12.33
N SER A 80 21.92 4.05 12.18
CA SER A 80 23.12 4.13 11.33
C SER A 80 24.23 3.17 11.82
N GLU A 81 24.37 2.97 13.13
CA GLU A 81 25.32 2.04 13.73
C GLU A 81 25.00 0.59 13.39
N ALA A 82 23.73 0.23 13.43
CA ALA A 82 23.28 -1.11 13.02
C ALA A 82 23.56 -1.36 11.54
N MET A 83 23.42 -0.35 10.69
CA MET A 83 23.76 -0.44 9.26
C MET A 83 25.27 -0.51 9.04
N VAL A 84 26.07 0.25 9.76
CA VAL A 84 27.54 0.18 9.72
C VAL A 84 28.04 -1.21 10.15
N ALA A 85 27.41 -1.80 11.16
CA ALA A 85 27.77 -3.16 11.62
C ALA A 85 27.47 -4.24 10.55
N ARG A 86 26.44 -4.02 9.69
CA ARG A 86 26.04 -4.95 8.62
C ARG A 86 26.83 -4.77 7.32
N ALA A 87 27.14 -3.52 6.98
CA ALA A 87 27.83 -3.14 5.72
C ALA A 87 28.80 -1.99 6.03
N PRO A 88 29.96 -2.28 6.65
CA PRO A 88 30.92 -1.28 7.07
C PRO A 88 31.56 -0.53 5.90
N GLU A 89 31.61 -1.14 4.73
CA GLU A 89 32.11 -0.54 3.48
C GLU A 89 31.28 0.68 3.05
N HIS A 90 30.03 0.78 3.48
CA HIS A 90 29.12 1.88 3.19
C HIS A 90 28.92 2.86 4.34
N ALA A 91 29.79 2.83 5.38
CA ALA A 91 29.64 3.65 6.59
C ALA A 91 29.46 5.14 6.32
N ASN A 92 30.12 5.69 5.30
CA ASN A 92 29.97 7.10 4.92
C ASN A 92 28.62 7.38 4.26
N ALA A 93 28.07 6.43 3.53
CA ALA A 93 26.78 6.56 2.88
C ALA A 93 25.63 6.50 3.90
N TRP A 94 25.72 5.64 4.92
CA TRP A 94 24.72 5.58 6.00
C TRP A 94 24.56 6.91 6.72
N ARG A 95 25.63 7.72 6.86
CA ARG A 95 25.57 9.05 7.47
C ARG A 95 24.84 10.08 6.60
N GLN A 96 24.68 9.84 5.31
CA GLN A 96 23.98 10.74 4.38
C GLN A 96 22.49 10.45 4.29
N VAL A 97 22.05 9.36 4.88
CA VAL A 97 20.62 9.01 4.89
C VAL A 97 19.90 9.92 5.89
N GLY A 98 18.89 10.62 5.40
CA GLY A 98 17.94 11.40 6.16
C GLY A 98 16.59 10.69 6.25
N GLY A 99 15.66 11.04 5.39
CA GLY A 99 14.30 10.49 5.42
C GLY A 99 14.10 9.22 4.60
N SER A 100 12.92 8.64 4.75
CA SER A 100 12.48 7.50 3.94
C SER A 100 10.98 7.54 3.69
N VAL A 101 10.57 6.99 2.55
CA VAL A 101 9.16 6.78 2.17
C VAL A 101 9.00 5.37 1.66
N ALA A 102 7.95 4.69 2.12
CA ALA A 102 7.52 3.41 1.58
C ALA A 102 6.04 3.48 1.21
N VAL A 103 5.71 3.15 -0.03
CA VAL A 103 4.35 3.20 -0.56
C VAL A 103 3.92 1.79 -0.94
N PRO A 104 2.92 1.23 -0.25
CA PRO A 104 2.39 -0.08 -0.58
C PRO A 104 1.39 0.02 -1.71
N GLY A 105 1.42 -0.95 -2.60
CA GLY A 105 0.43 -1.16 -3.65
C GLY A 105 -0.10 -2.58 -3.64
N VAL A 106 -1.28 -2.76 -4.18
CA VAL A 106 -1.88 -4.09 -4.31
C VAL A 106 -1.23 -4.82 -5.47
N TRP A 107 -0.75 -6.03 -5.22
CA TRP A 107 -0.28 -6.97 -6.22
C TRP A 107 -0.96 -8.32 -6.00
N GLU A 108 -1.65 -8.83 -7.02
CA GLU A 108 -2.49 -10.03 -6.94
C GLU A 108 -3.53 -10.04 -5.78
N ALA A 109 -4.09 -11.25 -5.55
CA ALA A 109 -5.16 -11.45 -4.57
C ALA A 109 -4.72 -11.18 -3.13
N ASP A 110 -3.52 -11.58 -2.76
CA ASP A 110 -2.99 -11.58 -1.39
C ASP A 110 -1.58 -10.97 -1.31
N GLY A 111 -1.11 -10.37 -2.42
CA GLY A 111 0.21 -9.78 -2.51
C GLY A 111 0.21 -8.27 -2.27
N THR A 112 1.34 -7.79 -1.77
CA THR A 112 1.64 -6.37 -1.64
C THR A 112 2.97 -6.08 -2.30
N VAL A 113 2.99 -5.15 -3.24
CA VAL A 113 4.23 -4.56 -3.73
C VAL A 113 4.52 -3.30 -2.93
N VAL A 114 5.76 -3.05 -2.55
CA VAL A 114 6.16 -1.82 -1.90
C VAL A 114 7.23 -1.13 -2.73
N LEU A 115 6.96 0.11 -3.13
CA LEU A 115 7.98 1.00 -3.66
C LEU A 115 8.55 1.83 -2.50
N SER A 116 9.84 1.67 -2.21
CA SER A 116 10.53 2.41 -1.15
C SER A 116 11.62 3.30 -1.69
N CYS A 117 11.77 4.46 -1.04
CA CYS A 117 12.76 5.47 -1.35
C CYS A 117 13.43 5.94 -0.06
N THR A 118 14.75 5.88 -0.03
CA THR A 118 15.58 6.45 1.03
C THR A 118 16.27 7.70 0.50
N LEU A 119 16.25 8.76 1.25
CA LEU A 119 16.63 10.11 0.85
C LEU A 119 17.85 10.63 1.61
N ASP A 120 18.59 11.57 1.03
CA ASP A 120 19.69 12.29 1.70
C ASP A 120 19.19 13.44 2.60
N ARG A 121 17.89 13.62 2.69
CA ARG A 121 17.22 14.69 3.44
C ARG A 121 15.87 14.22 3.98
N PRO A 122 15.20 15.01 4.85
CA PRO A 122 13.84 14.71 5.29
C PRO A 122 12.89 14.51 4.11
N ALA A 123 12.03 13.51 4.21
CA ALA A 123 11.02 13.25 3.20
C ALA A 123 9.92 14.34 3.22
N THR A 124 9.33 14.61 2.06
CA THR A 124 8.29 15.63 1.89
C THR A 124 6.99 15.02 1.36
N ALA A 125 5.88 15.75 1.50
CA ALA A 125 4.61 15.37 0.88
C ALA A 125 4.74 15.24 -0.66
N ALA A 126 5.58 16.06 -1.29
CA ALA A 126 5.85 15.97 -2.73
C ALA A 126 6.52 14.64 -3.08
N THR A 127 7.49 14.19 -2.27
CA THR A 127 8.15 12.88 -2.42
C THR A 127 7.13 11.74 -2.33
N VAL A 128 6.25 11.79 -1.31
CA VAL A 128 5.18 10.78 -1.15
C VAL A 128 4.27 10.75 -2.37
N ASN A 129 3.78 11.90 -2.83
CA ASN A 129 2.90 11.99 -4.00
C ASN A 129 3.56 11.46 -5.28
N THR A 130 4.84 11.74 -5.46
CA THR A 130 5.63 11.21 -6.59
C THR A 130 5.70 9.69 -6.52
N LEU A 131 6.02 9.11 -5.35
CA LEU A 131 6.10 7.66 -5.19
C LEU A 131 4.74 6.98 -5.34
N VAL A 132 3.66 7.58 -4.84
CA VAL A 132 2.28 7.08 -5.05
C VAL A 132 1.93 6.99 -6.54
N GLY A 133 2.34 8.00 -7.34
CA GLY A 133 2.17 7.95 -8.79
C GLY A 133 2.96 6.82 -9.46
N TYR A 134 4.15 6.53 -8.96
CA TYR A 134 5.01 5.45 -9.49
C TYR A 134 4.60 4.05 -9.00
N GLU A 135 4.04 3.92 -7.80
CA GLU A 135 3.58 2.63 -7.27
C GLU A 135 2.63 1.94 -8.26
N GLN A 136 1.71 2.70 -8.84
CA GLN A 136 0.76 2.20 -9.83
C GLN A 136 1.44 1.62 -11.08
N LEU A 137 2.51 2.28 -11.54
CA LEU A 137 3.31 1.82 -12.67
C LEU A 137 4.15 0.58 -12.31
N VAL A 138 4.62 0.49 -11.06
CA VAL A 138 5.35 -0.68 -10.55
C VAL A 138 4.42 -1.89 -10.53
N ALA A 139 3.23 -1.77 -9.94
CA ALA A 139 2.24 -2.85 -9.90
C ALA A 139 1.90 -3.34 -11.33
N ALA A 140 1.63 -2.41 -12.25
CA ALA A 140 1.34 -2.75 -13.65
C ALA A 140 2.53 -3.42 -14.36
N ALA A 141 3.76 -2.96 -14.11
CA ALA A 141 4.96 -3.53 -14.73
C ALA A 141 5.30 -4.93 -14.18
N MET A 142 5.06 -5.19 -12.91
CA MET A 142 5.24 -6.51 -12.30
C MET A 142 4.33 -7.54 -12.98
N LEU A 143 3.06 -7.19 -13.18
CA LEU A 143 2.09 -8.02 -13.88
C LEU A 143 2.51 -8.34 -15.33
N THR A 144 3.10 -7.37 -16.05
CA THR A 144 3.55 -7.61 -17.44
C THR A 144 4.80 -8.48 -17.53
N THR A 145 5.63 -8.53 -16.49
CA THR A 145 6.84 -9.37 -16.47
C THR A 145 6.49 -10.85 -16.25
N GLU A 146 5.46 -11.14 -15.47
CA GLU A 146 4.91 -12.48 -15.29
C GLU A 146 4.05 -12.95 -16.47
N ALA A 147 3.57 -12.01 -17.31
CA ALA A 147 2.74 -12.29 -18.50
C ALA A 147 3.40 -13.18 -19.56
N GLN A 148 4.70 -13.40 -19.48
CA GLN A 148 5.36 -14.36 -20.37
C GLN A 148 4.94 -15.80 -20.10
N ASP A 149 4.27 -16.09 -18.97
CA ASP A 149 3.78 -17.41 -18.58
C ASP A 149 2.25 -17.62 -18.74
N GLY A 150 1.53 -16.72 -19.39
CA GLY A 150 0.11 -16.90 -19.79
C GLY A 150 -0.96 -16.66 -18.73
N THR A 151 -0.61 -16.42 -17.47
CA THR A 151 -1.53 -16.14 -16.36
C THR A 151 -1.75 -14.62 -16.12
N ALA A 152 -0.90 -13.81 -16.64
CA ALA A 152 -0.79 -12.39 -16.31
C ALA A 152 -1.93 -11.50 -16.80
N VAL A 153 -2.66 -11.87 -17.84
CA VAL A 153 -3.83 -11.08 -18.28
C VAL A 153 -4.96 -11.20 -17.25
N ALA A 154 -5.12 -12.38 -16.65
CA ALA A 154 -6.11 -12.60 -15.60
C ALA A 154 -5.74 -11.84 -14.31
N ASP A 155 -4.45 -11.80 -13.95
CA ASP A 155 -3.94 -11.12 -12.75
C ASP A 155 -3.99 -9.60 -12.90
N MET A 156 -3.64 -9.06 -14.07
CA MET A 156 -3.81 -7.64 -14.40
C MET A 156 -5.27 -7.20 -14.29
N MET A 157 -6.20 -8.03 -14.76
CA MET A 157 -7.63 -7.76 -14.63
C MET A 157 -8.11 -7.83 -13.18
N ALA A 158 -7.58 -8.75 -12.36
CA ALA A 158 -7.92 -8.85 -10.93
C ALA A 158 -7.49 -7.59 -10.16
N VAL A 159 -6.33 -7.01 -10.49
CA VAL A 159 -5.87 -5.73 -9.89
C VAL A 159 -6.74 -4.56 -10.33
N LEU A 160 -7.08 -4.46 -11.61
CA LEU A 160 -7.98 -3.41 -12.12
C LEU A 160 -9.38 -3.54 -11.52
N GLN A 161 -9.89 -4.77 -11.35
CA GLN A 161 -11.18 -5.04 -10.72
C GLN A 161 -11.21 -4.62 -9.26
N SER A 162 -10.18 -4.99 -8.48
CA SER A 162 -10.11 -4.64 -7.07
C SER A 162 -10.03 -3.13 -6.87
N ARG A 163 -9.34 -2.43 -7.76
CA ARG A 163 -9.20 -0.98 -7.72
C ARG A 163 -10.53 -0.28 -8.03
N GLY A 164 -11.25 -0.73 -9.06
CA GLY A 164 -12.57 -0.20 -9.40
C GLY A 164 -13.55 -0.29 -8.23
N ALA A 165 -13.64 -1.45 -7.58
CA ALA A 165 -14.51 -1.66 -6.43
C ALA A 165 -14.11 -0.79 -5.22
N ILE A 166 -12.82 -0.62 -4.97
CA ILE A 166 -12.32 0.22 -3.88
C ILE A 166 -12.64 1.70 -4.15
N GLU A 167 -12.43 2.20 -5.35
CA GLU A 167 -12.75 3.59 -5.69
C GLU A 167 -14.26 3.86 -5.65
N GLN A 168 -15.10 2.92 -6.08
CA GLN A 168 -16.55 3.02 -5.93
C GLN A 168 -16.97 3.06 -4.46
N ALA A 169 -16.42 2.17 -3.62
CA ALA A 169 -16.70 2.14 -2.19
C ALA A 169 -16.26 3.44 -1.48
N LYS A 170 -15.09 3.99 -1.83
CA LYS A 170 -14.64 5.31 -1.37
C LYS A 170 -15.63 6.40 -1.77
N GLY A 171 -16.04 6.43 -3.05
CA GLY A 171 -17.02 7.39 -3.54
C GLY A 171 -18.35 7.33 -2.78
N ALA A 172 -18.83 6.12 -2.47
CA ALA A 172 -20.05 5.92 -1.69
C ALA A 172 -19.90 6.44 -0.24
N ILE A 173 -18.76 6.19 0.41
CA ILE A 173 -18.46 6.70 1.75
C ILE A 173 -18.36 8.24 1.75
N MET A 174 -17.65 8.82 0.76
CA MET A 174 -17.56 10.27 0.57
C MET A 174 -18.95 10.91 0.44
N GLY A 175 -19.80 10.31 -0.40
CA GLY A 175 -21.17 10.80 -0.59
C GLY A 175 -22.03 10.68 0.67
N CYS A 176 -21.85 9.61 1.45
CA CYS A 176 -22.60 9.37 2.69
C CYS A 176 -22.17 10.31 3.84
N LEU A 177 -20.86 10.51 4.02
CA LEU A 177 -20.29 11.29 5.12
C LEU A 177 -20.02 12.75 4.77
N GLY A 178 -20.00 13.14 3.50
CA GLY A 178 -19.53 14.45 3.06
C GLY A 178 -18.04 14.68 3.34
N CYS A 179 -17.24 13.61 3.35
CA CYS A 179 -15.82 13.65 3.68
C CYS A 179 -14.93 13.61 2.42
N ASP A 180 -13.64 13.86 2.59
CA ASP A 180 -12.65 13.74 1.52
C ASP A 180 -12.25 12.28 1.24
N ALA A 181 -11.50 12.06 0.16
CA ALA A 181 -11.07 10.75 -0.29
C ALA A 181 -10.13 10.04 0.71
N GLU A 182 -9.33 10.80 1.46
CA GLU A 182 -8.41 10.25 2.45
C GLU A 182 -9.18 9.71 3.66
N THR A 183 -10.14 10.47 4.17
CA THR A 183 -11.03 10.04 5.25
C THR A 183 -11.87 8.82 4.86
N ALA A 184 -12.41 8.80 3.63
CA ALA A 184 -13.16 7.66 3.11
C ALA A 184 -12.28 6.40 3.01
N TRP A 185 -11.04 6.55 2.53
CA TRP A 185 -10.06 5.48 2.47
C TRP A 185 -9.72 4.94 3.86
N ALA A 186 -9.39 5.83 4.81
CA ALA A 186 -9.08 5.45 6.19
C ALA A 186 -10.25 4.69 6.85
N THR A 187 -11.48 5.11 6.58
CA THR A 187 -12.71 4.47 7.08
C THR A 187 -12.87 3.06 6.53
N LEU A 188 -12.75 2.89 5.22
CA LEU A 188 -12.87 1.58 4.56
C LEU A 188 -11.78 0.62 5.03
N ARG A 189 -10.55 1.12 5.16
CA ARG A 189 -9.42 0.33 5.64
C ARG A 189 -9.57 -0.09 7.10
N ARG A 190 -9.99 0.82 7.99
CA ARG A 190 -10.26 0.48 9.39
C ARG A 190 -11.32 -0.61 9.50
N ALA A 191 -12.41 -0.52 8.76
CA ALA A 191 -13.44 -1.53 8.74
C ALA A 191 -12.93 -2.89 8.23
N SER A 192 -12.07 -2.89 7.21
CA SER A 192 -11.39 -4.10 6.71
C SER A 192 -10.54 -4.76 7.79
N HIS A 193 -9.74 -3.96 8.50
CA HIS A 193 -8.88 -4.43 9.58
C HIS A 193 -9.69 -4.97 10.78
N GLU A 194 -10.67 -4.22 11.26
CA GLU A 194 -11.51 -4.60 12.41
C GLU A 194 -12.34 -5.87 12.14
N SER A 195 -12.80 -6.06 10.91
CA SER A 195 -13.56 -7.24 10.50
C SER A 195 -12.71 -8.43 10.07
N ASN A 196 -11.39 -8.26 9.92
CA ASN A 196 -10.47 -9.23 9.32
C ASN A 196 -10.93 -9.72 7.93
N VAL A 197 -11.51 -8.81 7.14
CA VAL A 197 -11.99 -9.05 5.77
C VAL A 197 -11.07 -8.33 4.80
N LYS A 198 -10.68 -8.98 3.71
CA LYS A 198 -9.85 -8.34 2.68
C LYS A 198 -10.52 -7.07 2.15
N LEU A 199 -9.77 -5.98 2.08
CA LEU A 199 -10.26 -4.65 1.70
C LEU A 199 -11.10 -4.67 0.42
N ARG A 200 -10.61 -5.35 -0.63
CA ARG A 200 -11.32 -5.48 -1.90
C ARG A 200 -12.63 -6.25 -1.77
N THR A 201 -12.63 -7.33 -0.98
CA THR A 201 -13.83 -8.15 -0.76
C THR A 201 -14.87 -7.37 0.04
N LEU A 202 -14.42 -6.58 1.03
CA LEU A 202 -15.28 -5.64 1.75
C LEU A 202 -15.84 -4.55 0.83
N ALA A 203 -15.01 -3.99 -0.06
CA ALA A 203 -15.44 -2.98 -1.02
C ALA A 203 -16.53 -3.51 -1.96
N VAL A 204 -16.33 -4.70 -2.54
CA VAL A 204 -17.35 -5.35 -3.38
C VAL A 204 -18.62 -5.62 -2.57
N ALA A 205 -18.51 -6.19 -1.36
CA ALA A 205 -19.65 -6.45 -0.48
C ALA A 205 -20.41 -5.17 -0.10
N LEU A 206 -19.71 -4.06 0.09
CA LEU A 206 -20.31 -2.76 0.38
C LEU A 206 -21.10 -2.24 -0.83
N MET A 207 -20.54 -2.34 -2.03
CA MET A 207 -21.24 -1.94 -3.26
C MET A 207 -22.46 -2.82 -3.52
N GLU A 208 -22.37 -4.15 -3.33
CA GLU A 208 -23.53 -5.06 -3.40
C GLU A 208 -24.62 -4.65 -2.40
N HIS A 209 -24.22 -4.30 -1.17
CA HIS A 209 -25.17 -3.91 -0.14
C HIS A 209 -25.88 -2.59 -0.46
N ILE A 210 -25.18 -1.61 -1.00
CA ILE A 210 -25.71 -0.28 -1.36
C ILE A 210 -26.62 -0.36 -2.57
N SER A 211 -26.21 -1.10 -3.62
CA SER A 211 -26.97 -1.20 -4.87
C SER A 211 -28.12 -2.21 -4.82
N GLY A 212 -28.09 -3.15 -3.86
CA GLY A 212 -29.04 -4.27 -3.80
C GLY A 212 -28.87 -5.30 -4.93
N SER A 213 -27.81 -5.22 -5.70
CA SER A 213 -27.47 -6.10 -6.84
C SER A 213 -26.00 -6.47 -6.81
N PRO A 214 -25.58 -7.55 -7.51
CA PRO A 214 -24.16 -7.87 -7.63
C PRO A 214 -23.38 -6.66 -8.12
N ALA A 215 -22.23 -6.40 -7.48
CA ALA A 215 -21.37 -5.29 -7.89
C ALA A 215 -20.90 -5.49 -9.33
N GLU A 216 -20.94 -4.42 -10.11
CA GLU A 216 -20.44 -4.45 -11.49
C GLU A 216 -18.93 -4.68 -11.46
N GLN A 217 -18.51 -5.79 -12.06
CA GLN A 217 -17.10 -6.18 -12.16
C GLN A 217 -16.76 -6.36 -13.64
N PRO A 218 -15.52 -6.04 -14.07
CA PRO A 218 -15.10 -6.27 -15.43
C PRO A 218 -15.35 -7.72 -15.87
N ALA A 219 -15.73 -7.91 -17.15
CA ALA A 219 -16.08 -9.22 -17.70
C ALA A 219 -14.88 -10.19 -17.81
N VAL A 220 -13.66 -9.73 -17.56
CA VAL A 220 -12.42 -10.50 -17.68
C VAL A 220 -11.77 -10.63 -16.30
N GLY A 221 -11.39 -11.84 -15.91
CA GLY A 221 -10.81 -12.20 -14.61
C GLY A 221 -11.79 -13.00 -13.74
N THR A 222 -11.29 -13.47 -12.59
CA THR A 222 -12.13 -14.19 -11.62
C THR A 222 -12.94 -13.20 -10.79
N PRO A 223 -14.28 -13.24 -10.83
CA PRO A 223 -15.10 -12.33 -10.03
C PRO A 223 -14.81 -12.48 -8.53
N ILE A 224 -14.73 -11.35 -7.84
CA ILE A 224 -14.64 -11.32 -6.38
C ILE A 224 -16.04 -11.60 -5.85
N VAL A 225 -16.22 -12.75 -5.21
CA VAL A 225 -17.49 -13.14 -4.59
C VAL A 225 -17.35 -12.95 -3.07
N PRO A 226 -18.02 -11.97 -2.47
CA PRO A 226 -17.97 -11.77 -1.04
C PRO A 226 -18.56 -12.98 -0.29
N ASP A 227 -17.91 -13.42 0.76
CA ASP A 227 -18.42 -14.42 1.67
C ASP A 227 -19.42 -13.84 2.69
N ALA A 228 -19.94 -14.67 3.58
CA ALA A 228 -20.89 -14.24 4.61
C ALA A 228 -20.27 -13.22 5.59
N ALA A 229 -18.99 -13.35 5.93
CA ALA A 229 -18.28 -12.44 6.82
C ALA A 229 -18.12 -11.06 6.19
N ALA A 230 -17.72 -11.01 4.92
CA ALA A 230 -17.59 -9.76 4.17
C ALA A 230 -18.93 -9.04 4.03
N ARG A 231 -20.01 -9.76 3.72
CA ARG A 231 -21.36 -9.18 3.63
C ARG A 231 -21.85 -8.66 4.98
N GLN A 232 -21.52 -9.35 6.07
CA GLN A 232 -21.85 -8.87 7.42
C GLN A 232 -21.06 -7.61 7.78
N ALA A 233 -19.76 -7.59 7.51
CA ALA A 233 -18.91 -6.42 7.75
C ALA A 233 -19.39 -5.21 6.95
N ALA A 234 -19.76 -5.40 5.68
CA ALA A 234 -20.30 -4.34 4.83
C ALA A 234 -21.62 -3.75 5.38
N ARG A 235 -22.54 -4.60 5.84
CA ARG A 235 -23.78 -4.16 6.47
C ARG A 235 -23.54 -3.34 7.73
N LEU A 236 -22.62 -3.80 8.59
CA LEU A 236 -22.27 -3.08 9.82
C LEU A 236 -21.62 -1.73 9.51
N LEU A 237 -20.67 -1.70 8.59
CA LEU A 237 -20.04 -0.47 8.14
C LEU A 237 -21.09 0.51 7.63
N TRP A 238 -21.95 0.09 6.73
CA TRP A 238 -22.99 0.96 6.16
C TRP A 238 -23.99 1.45 7.19
N ALA A 239 -24.39 0.61 8.12
CA ALA A 239 -25.26 1.00 9.23
C ALA A 239 -24.62 2.08 10.10
N VAL A 240 -23.35 1.95 10.45
CA VAL A 240 -22.60 2.98 11.22
C VAL A 240 -22.55 4.30 10.45
N LEU A 241 -22.22 4.26 9.16
CA LEU A 241 -22.10 5.45 8.33
C LEU A 241 -23.44 6.21 8.22
N THR A 242 -24.54 5.49 7.98
CA THR A 242 -25.86 6.09 7.78
C THR A 242 -26.54 6.53 9.07
N HIS A 243 -26.29 5.88 10.21
CA HIS A 243 -26.85 6.29 11.50
C HIS A 243 -26.05 7.42 12.16
N GLY A 244 -24.73 7.48 11.92
CA GLY A 244 -23.88 8.58 12.40
C GLY A 244 -24.13 9.90 11.67
N SER A 245 -24.73 9.86 10.49
CA SER A 245 -24.99 11.03 9.63
C SER A 245 -26.34 11.72 9.86
N ARG A 246 -27.17 11.25 10.81
CA ARG A 246 -28.42 11.94 11.14
C ARG A 246 -28.10 13.22 11.92
N PRO A 247 -28.36 14.43 11.36
CA PRO A 247 -28.30 15.65 12.15
C PRO A 247 -29.32 15.53 13.30
N VAL A 248 -28.86 15.83 14.50
CA VAL A 248 -29.75 16.03 15.65
C VAL A 248 -30.73 17.13 15.24
N SER A 249 -31.98 16.77 14.98
CA SER A 249 -33.06 17.69 14.76
C SER A 249 -33.22 18.52 16.05
N THR A 250 -32.60 19.68 16.09
CA THR A 250 -32.93 20.71 17.09
C THR A 250 -34.36 21.18 16.80
N GLY A 251 -35.31 20.55 17.51
CA GLY A 251 -36.68 21.05 17.57
C GLY A 251 -36.69 22.46 18.18
N HIS A 252 -37.23 23.36 17.43
CA HIS A 252 -37.76 24.64 17.95
C HIS A 252 -39.23 24.48 18.16
#